data_1d65914992b32412ed29afe2e6bd064c
#
_entry.id   1d65914992b32412ed29afe2e6bd064c
#
_cell.length_a   1.000
_cell.length_b   1.000
_cell.length_c   1.000
_cell.angle_alpha   90.00
_cell.angle_beta   90.00
_cell.angle_gamma   90.00
#
_symmetry.space_group_name_H-M   'P 1'
#
loop_
_entity.id
_entity.type
_entity.pdbx_description
1 polymer ?
#
loop_
_entity_poly.entity_id
_entity_poly.type
_entity_poly.pdbx_seq_one_letter_code
_entity_poly.pdbx_strand_id
1 'polypeptide(L)'
;RGPVETALDRYPILGLVFGTFNEWSSAMHAHARAVAAEASISCWRQLGAATLVEARAGLLTSVYRRWSASVARANAWLRIRRLETMGARGRMAQAYADGADGADHILTGLDLAQLAPDTGGGFGVGLD
;
A
#
# COMPACT_ATOMS: atom_id res chain seq x y z
N ARG A 1 27.54 8.11 -15.82
CA ARG A 1 26.23 7.45 -15.60
C ARG A 1 26.48 6.02 -15.15
N GLY A 2 25.87 5.62 -14.05
CA GLY A 2 25.99 4.27 -13.50
C GLY A 2 25.10 3.26 -14.23
N PRO A 3 25.31 1.94 -14.01
CA PRO A 3 24.50 0.89 -14.62
C PRO A 3 23.02 0.98 -14.23
N VAL A 4 22.71 1.50 -13.04
CA VAL A 4 21.33 1.71 -12.56
C VAL A 4 20.66 2.84 -13.34
N GLU A 5 21.34 3.98 -13.56
CA GLU A 5 20.82 5.10 -14.35
C GLU A 5 20.54 4.69 -15.80
N THR A 6 21.41 3.88 -16.38
CA THR A 6 21.22 3.35 -17.74
C THR A 6 20.03 2.39 -17.82
N ALA A 7 19.79 1.60 -16.78
CA ALA A 7 18.62 0.72 -16.69
C ALA A 7 17.32 1.52 -16.52
N LEU A 8 17.34 2.62 -15.75
CA LEU A 8 16.20 3.51 -15.55
C LEU A 8 15.83 4.31 -16.80
N ASP A 9 16.82 4.70 -17.60
CA ASP A 9 16.59 5.37 -18.90
C ASP A 9 15.88 4.45 -19.92
N ARG A 10 16.01 3.13 -19.74
CA ARG A 10 15.40 2.12 -20.63
C ARG A 10 13.92 1.88 -20.35
N TYR A 11 13.46 2.14 -19.13
CA TYR A 11 12.08 1.93 -18.70
C TYR A 11 11.50 3.22 -18.14
N PRO A 12 10.40 3.75 -18.70
CA PRO A 12 9.77 4.94 -18.15
C PRO A 12 9.28 4.66 -16.72
N ILE A 13 9.80 5.41 -15.76
CA ILE A 13 9.33 5.36 -14.38
C ILE A 13 8.07 6.21 -14.29
N LEU A 14 6.94 5.57 -14.04
CA LEU A 14 5.68 6.27 -13.78
C LEU A 14 5.53 6.49 -12.28
N GLY A 15 5.54 7.76 -11.87
CA GLY A 15 5.19 8.15 -10.52
C GLY A 15 3.69 7.98 -10.29
N LEU A 16 3.29 6.93 -9.58
CA LEU A 16 1.90 6.72 -9.20
C LEU A 16 1.63 7.47 -7.89
N VAL A 17 1.00 8.63 -7.98
CA VAL A 17 0.73 9.49 -6.83
C VAL A 17 -0.75 9.42 -6.45
N PHE A 18 -0.98 9.16 -5.15
CA PHE A 18 -2.30 9.18 -4.53
C PHE A 18 -2.35 10.31 -3.50
N GLY A 19 -3.40 11.09 -3.53
CA GLY A 19 -3.69 12.07 -2.50
C GLY A 19 -4.31 11.46 -1.24
N THR A 20 -4.30 12.24 -0.16
CA THR A 20 -4.85 11.81 1.14
C THR A 20 -6.35 11.52 1.08
N PHE A 21 -7.06 12.17 0.18
CA PHE A 21 -8.51 12.01 -0.03
C PHE A 21 -8.84 11.10 -1.23
N ASN A 22 -7.93 10.19 -1.58
CA ASN A 22 -8.10 9.27 -2.70
C ASN A 22 -8.11 9.97 -4.08
N GLU A 23 -7.44 11.11 -4.18
CA GLU A 23 -7.20 11.78 -5.45
C GLU A 23 -6.12 11.02 -6.21
N TRP A 24 -6.30 10.88 -7.50
CA TRP A 24 -5.41 10.14 -8.36
C TRP A 24 -4.72 11.06 -9.36
N SER A 25 -3.43 10.89 -9.55
CA SER A 25 -2.71 11.61 -10.60
C SER A 25 -3.20 11.21 -11.98
N SER A 26 -3.03 12.09 -12.97
CA SER A 26 -3.36 11.80 -14.37
C SER A 26 -2.62 10.57 -14.90
N ALA A 27 -1.36 10.37 -14.48
CA ALA A 27 -0.57 9.18 -14.81
C ALA A 27 -1.21 7.89 -14.26
N MET A 28 -1.77 7.94 -13.05
CA MET A 28 -2.48 6.83 -12.45
C MET A 28 -3.74 6.46 -13.22
N HIS A 29 -4.53 7.45 -13.64
CA HIS A 29 -5.71 7.23 -14.49
C HIS A 29 -5.34 6.65 -15.86
N ALA A 30 -4.25 7.13 -16.47
CA ALA A 30 -3.76 6.60 -17.74
C ALA A 30 -3.31 5.14 -17.57
N HIS A 31 -2.60 4.81 -16.52
CA HIS A 31 -2.16 3.46 -16.22
C HIS A 31 -3.33 2.50 -15.97
N ALA A 32 -4.33 2.92 -15.17
CA ALA A 32 -5.54 2.13 -14.95
C ALA A 32 -6.28 1.80 -16.25
N ARG A 33 -6.40 2.78 -17.16
CA ARG A 33 -7.01 2.56 -18.48
C ARG A 33 -6.20 1.60 -19.35
N ALA A 34 -4.88 1.71 -19.33
CA ALA A 34 -4.01 0.80 -20.07
C ALA A 34 -4.14 -0.64 -19.56
N VAL A 35 -4.10 -0.84 -18.24
CA VAL A 35 -4.29 -2.17 -17.62
C VAL A 35 -5.66 -2.75 -17.96
N ALA A 36 -6.74 -1.96 -17.85
CA ALA A 36 -8.08 -2.42 -18.20
C ALA A 36 -8.23 -2.75 -19.68
N ALA A 37 -7.57 -1.99 -20.56
CA ALA A 37 -7.58 -2.23 -22.00
C ALA A 37 -6.89 -3.55 -22.33
N GLU A 38 -5.70 -3.79 -21.82
CA GLU A 38 -4.92 -5.00 -22.06
C GLU A 38 -5.64 -6.24 -21.49
N ALA A 39 -6.09 -6.17 -20.25
CA ALA A 39 -6.83 -7.25 -19.61
C ALA A 39 -8.14 -7.58 -20.34
N SER A 40 -8.83 -6.58 -20.89
CA SER A 40 -10.08 -6.82 -21.64
C SER A 40 -9.87 -7.69 -22.87
N ILE A 41 -8.75 -7.54 -23.57
CA ILE A 41 -8.43 -8.34 -24.75
C ILE A 41 -8.32 -9.83 -24.40
N SER A 42 -7.68 -10.11 -23.25
CA SER A 42 -7.39 -11.48 -22.83
C SER A 42 -8.58 -12.20 -22.19
N CYS A 43 -9.46 -11.47 -21.47
CA CYS A 43 -10.45 -12.12 -20.61
C CYS A 43 -11.90 -11.69 -20.81
N TRP A 44 -12.25 -10.92 -21.86
CA TRP A 44 -13.63 -10.43 -22.04
C TRP A 44 -14.68 -11.53 -22.13
N ARG A 45 -14.34 -12.69 -22.74
CA ARG A 45 -15.23 -13.84 -22.83
C ARG A 45 -15.45 -14.51 -21.47
N GLN A 46 -14.39 -14.59 -20.65
CA GLN A 46 -14.46 -15.18 -19.30
C GLN A 46 -15.28 -14.30 -18.34
N LEU A 47 -15.34 -13.00 -18.60
CA LEU A 47 -16.15 -12.04 -17.84
C LEU A 47 -17.64 -12.07 -18.21
N GLY A 48 -18.03 -12.85 -19.23
CA GLY A 48 -19.40 -12.89 -19.71
C GLY A 48 -19.87 -11.59 -20.37
N ALA A 49 -18.94 -10.73 -20.76
CA ALA A 49 -19.25 -9.44 -21.40
C ALA A 49 -19.69 -9.67 -22.87
N ALA A 50 -20.70 -8.94 -23.30
CA ALA A 50 -21.17 -9.02 -24.69
C ALA A 50 -20.19 -8.34 -25.66
N THR A 51 -19.44 -7.36 -25.20
CA THR A 51 -18.49 -6.60 -26.02
C THR A 51 -17.20 -6.31 -25.25
N LEU A 52 -16.12 -6.06 -26.00
CA LEU A 52 -14.82 -5.61 -25.46
C LEU A 52 -14.96 -4.29 -24.67
N VAL A 53 -15.82 -3.40 -25.13
CA VAL A 53 -16.05 -2.10 -24.48
C VAL A 53 -16.67 -2.30 -23.10
N GLU A 54 -17.65 -3.19 -23.00
CA GLU A 54 -18.30 -3.53 -21.72
C GLU A 54 -17.30 -4.18 -20.75
N ALA A 55 -16.51 -5.15 -21.22
CA ALA A 55 -15.47 -5.77 -20.44
C ALA A 55 -14.46 -4.75 -19.92
N ARG A 56 -14.02 -3.82 -20.77
CA ARG A 56 -13.09 -2.75 -20.41
C ARG A 56 -13.66 -1.84 -19.32
N ALA A 57 -14.92 -1.44 -19.43
CA ALA A 57 -15.59 -0.61 -18.42
C ALA A 57 -15.70 -1.31 -17.06
N GLY A 58 -16.09 -2.58 -17.07
CA GLY A 58 -16.17 -3.42 -15.87
C GLY A 58 -14.80 -3.60 -15.20
N LEU A 59 -13.77 -3.91 -15.99
CA LEU A 59 -12.40 -4.04 -15.50
C LEU A 59 -11.87 -2.73 -14.94
N LEU A 60 -12.08 -1.62 -15.62
CA LEU A 60 -11.67 -0.30 -15.14
C LEU A 60 -12.30 0.03 -13.79
N THR A 61 -13.59 -0.22 -13.64
CA THR A 61 -14.30 -0.06 -12.37
C THR A 61 -13.72 -0.95 -11.27
N SER A 62 -13.37 -2.20 -11.59
CA SER A 62 -12.75 -3.14 -10.66
C SER A 62 -11.35 -2.67 -10.23
N VAL A 63 -10.54 -2.18 -11.17
CA VAL A 63 -9.22 -1.61 -10.88
C VAL A 63 -9.35 -0.42 -9.91
N TYR A 64 -10.24 0.52 -10.20
CA TYR A 64 -10.46 1.68 -9.33
C TYR A 64 -10.89 1.26 -7.92
N ARG A 65 -11.84 0.34 -7.78
CA ARG A 65 -12.29 -0.14 -6.47
C ARG A 65 -11.17 -0.79 -5.67
N ARG A 66 -10.39 -1.68 -6.30
CA ARG A 66 -9.30 -2.39 -5.62
C ARG A 66 -8.19 -1.46 -5.19
N TRP A 67 -7.79 -0.54 -6.05
CA TRP A 67 -6.72 0.39 -5.75
C TRP A 67 -7.15 1.40 -4.69
N SER A 68 -8.36 1.95 -4.78
CA SER A 68 -8.90 2.84 -3.75
C SER A 68 -8.97 2.16 -2.39
N ALA A 69 -9.40 0.90 -2.33
CA ALA A 69 -9.41 0.14 -1.09
C ALA A 69 -7.99 -0.08 -0.53
N SER A 70 -7.00 -0.35 -1.38
CA SER A 70 -5.60 -0.50 -0.97
C SER A 70 -5.02 0.80 -0.43
N VAL A 71 -5.30 1.92 -1.08
CA VAL A 71 -4.88 3.25 -0.61
C VAL A 71 -5.53 3.61 0.72
N ALA A 72 -6.82 3.36 0.86
CA ALA A 72 -7.55 3.61 2.11
C ALA A 72 -6.95 2.79 3.27
N ARG A 73 -6.65 1.51 3.05
CA ARG A 73 -5.99 0.65 4.05
C ARG A 73 -4.60 1.16 4.41
N ALA A 74 -3.79 1.54 3.43
CA ALA A 74 -2.46 2.09 3.66
C ALA A 74 -2.52 3.39 4.47
N ASN A 75 -3.44 4.30 4.14
CA ASN A 75 -3.65 5.54 4.86
C ASN A 75 -4.12 5.29 6.30
N ALA A 76 -5.04 4.37 6.52
CA ALA A 76 -5.49 3.98 7.85
C ALA A 76 -4.33 3.43 8.69
N TRP A 77 -3.54 2.54 8.11
CA TRP A 77 -2.36 1.96 8.76
C TRP A 77 -1.32 3.03 9.14
N LEU A 78 -1.02 3.97 8.25
CA LEU A 78 -0.11 5.08 8.53
C LEU A 78 -0.61 5.98 9.67
N ARG A 79 -1.93 6.21 9.76
CA ARG A 79 -2.53 6.99 10.86
C ARG A 79 -2.39 6.26 12.18
N ILE A 80 -2.66 4.96 12.22
CA ILE A 80 -2.49 4.14 13.42
C ILE A 80 -1.04 4.19 13.89
N ARG A 81 -0.08 3.96 12.98
CA ARG A 81 1.36 4.04 13.28
C ARG A 81 1.76 5.40 13.84
N ARG A 82 1.25 6.49 13.28
CA ARG A 82 1.51 7.83 13.81
C ARG A 82 0.98 8.01 15.22
N LEU A 83 -0.24 7.56 15.49
CA LEU A 83 -0.84 7.62 16.83
C LEU A 83 -0.05 6.81 17.85
N GLU A 84 0.40 5.62 17.49
CA GLU A 84 1.25 4.78 18.33
C GLU A 84 2.58 5.48 18.65
N THR A 85 3.23 6.07 17.63
CA THR A 85 4.48 6.81 17.80
C THR A 85 4.30 8.04 18.70
N MET A 86 3.20 8.79 18.50
CA MET A 86 2.88 9.95 19.34
C MET A 86 2.58 9.55 20.78
N GLY A 87 1.83 8.47 20.99
CA GLY A 87 1.56 7.93 22.31
C GLY A 87 2.83 7.45 23.03
N ALA A 88 3.76 6.81 22.32
CA ALA A 88 5.05 6.43 22.87
C ALA A 88 5.89 7.64 23.28
N ARG A 89 5.96 8.67 22.41
CA ARG A 89 6.67 9.93 22.72
C ARG A 89 6.06 10.66 23.91
N GLY A 90 4.72 10.70 23.99
CA GLY A 90 4.01 11.30 25.12
C GLY A 90 4.35 10.61 26.44
N ARG A 91 4.36 9.28 26.47
CA ARG A 91 4.76 8.51 27.67
C ARG A 91 6.22 8.74 28.06
N MET A 92 7.13 8.82 27.10
CA MET A 92 8.52 9.17 27.36
C MET A 92 8.66 10.58 27.96
N ALA A 93 7.99 11.58 27.36
CA ALA A 93 8.00 12.94 27.88
C ALA A 93 7.47 13.02 29.31
N GLN A 94 6.39 12.30 29.61
CA GLN A 94 5.84 12.21 30.96
C GLN A 94 6.82 11.58 31.94
N ALA A 95 7.46 10.47 31.56
CA ALA A 95 8.46 9.80 32.40
C ALA A 95 9.67 10.71 32.72
N TYR A 96 10.10 11.51 31.76
CA TYR A 96 11.14 12.53 31.99
C TYR A 96 10.65 13.65 32.90
N ALA A 97 9.42 14.12 32.75
CA ALA A 97 8.84 15.17 33.58
C ALA A 97 8.66 14.73 35.04
N ASP A 98 8.30 13.46 35.24
CA ASP A 98 8.12 12.87 36.57
C ASP A 98 9.44 12.52 37.28
N GLY A 99 10.60 12.85 36.67
CA GLY A 99 11.93 12.63 37.26
C GLY A 99 12.27 11.14 37.41
N ALA A 100 11.57 10.25 36.73
CA ALA A 100 11.87 8.84 36.75
C ALA A 100 13.14 8.58 35.93
N ASP A 101 14.18 8.10 36.57
CA ASP A 101 15.46 7.63 36.00
C ASP A 101 15.27 6.32 35.22
N GLY A 102 14.11 6.20 34.58
CA GLY A 102 13.60 4.97 33.99
C GLY A 102 13.80 4.85 32.47
N ALA A 103 14.69 5.62 31.85
CA ALA A 103 14.98 5.50 30.42
C ALA A 103 15.42 4.07 30.04
N ASP A 104 16.16 3.41 30.90
CA ASP A 104 16.59 2.02 30.70
C ASP A 104 15.44 1.01 30.82
N HIS A 105 14.46 1.26 31.68
CA HIS A 105 13.32 0.36 31.86
C HIS A 105 12.31 0.45 30.70
N ILE A 106 12.19 1.62 30.06
CA ILE A 106 11.29 1.80 28.92
C ILE A 106 11.88 1.16 27.66
N LEU A 107 13.20 1.23 27.50
CA LEU A 107 13.90 0.62 26.37
C LEU A 107 13.96 -0.91 26.45
N THR A 108 14.05 -1.47 27.66
CA THR A 108 14.00 -2.93 27.87
C THR A 108 12.59 -3.51 27.78
N GLY A 109 11.55 -2.72 27.97
CA GLY A 109 10.15 -3.13 27.80
C GLY A 109 9.63 -3.05 26.36
N LEU A 110 10.34 -2.35 25.49
CA LEU A 110 10.08 -2.36 24.04
C LEU A 110 10.87 -3.52 23.43
N ASP A 111 10.32 -4.72 23.54
CA ASP A 111 10.84 -5.87 22.83
C ASP A 111 10.62 -5.63 21.33
N LEU A 112 11.67 -5.19 20.64
CA LEU A 112 11.69 -4.97 19.19
C LEU A 112 11.30 -6.24 18.41
N ALA A 113 11.36 -7.42 19.05
CA ALA A 113 10.91 -8.69 18.49
C ALA A 113 9.38 -8.74 18.34
N GLN A 114 8.60 -7.99 19.14
CA GLN A 114 7.14 -7.93 19.02
C GLN A 114 6.68 -6.96 17.91
N LEU A 115 7.58 -6.14 17.38
CA LEU A 115 7.30 -5.21 16.27
C LEU A 115 7.65 -5.81 14.90
N ALA A 116 8.25 -7.00 14.85
CA ALA A 116 8.42 -7.72 13.59
C ALA A 116 7.04 -8.14 13.09
N PRO A 117 6.68 -7.85 11.82
CA PRO A 117 5.45 -8.38 11.26
C PRO A 117 5.53 -9.90 11.29
N ASP A 118 4.50 -10.52 11.86
CA ASP A 118 4.35 -11.96 11.86
C ASP A 118 4.26 -12.46 10.41
N THR A 119 5.42 -12.85 9.87
CA THR A 119 5.55 -13.40 8.51
C THR A 119 5.16 -14.89 8.46
N GLY A 120 4.56 -15.42 9.54
CA GLY A 120 4.20 -16.82 9.73
C GLY A 120 2.84 -17.24 9.20
N GLY A 121 2.13 -16.43 8.42
CA GLY A 121 0.87 -16.82 7.78
C GLY A 121 1.10 -17.60 6.49
N GLY A 122 1.48 -18.87 6.57
CA GLY A 122 1.51 -19.77 5.43
C GLY A 122 0.12 -19.92 4.82
N PHE A 123 -0.08 -19.36 3.63
CA PHE A 123 -1.22 -19.70 2.77
C PHE A 123 -1.02 -21.13 2.26
N GLY A 124 -1.54 -22.08 3.00
CA GLY A 124 -1.75 -23.43 2.50
C GLY A 124 -2.88 -23.40 1.47
N VAL A 125 -2.52 -23.35 0.20
CA VAL A 125 -3.46 -23.63 -0.89
C VAL A 125 -3.59 -25.14 -0.96
N GLY A 126 -4.64 -25.69 -0.33
CA GLY A 126 -5.10 -27.04 -0.58
C GLY A 126 -5.72 -27.09 -1.96
N LEU A 127 -5.04 -27.75 -2.88
CA LEU A 127 -5.61 -28.24 -4.12
C LEU A 127 -6.16 -29.65 -3.83
N ASP A 128 -7.46 -29.79 -3.87
CA ASP A 128 -8.19 -31.03 -4.16
C ASP A 128 -9.22 -30.73 -5.23
#